data_12a095648c48b15a0c371f4c49112706
#
_entry.id   12a095648c48b15a0c371f4c49112706
#
_cell.length_a   1.000
_cell.length_b   1.000
_cell.length_c   1.000
_cell.angle_alpha   90.00
_cell.angle_beta   90.00
_cell.angle_gamma   90.00
#
_symmetry.space_group_name_H-M   'P 1'
#
loop_
_entity.id
_entity.type
_entity.pdbx_description
1 polymer ?
#
loop_
_entity_poly.entity_id
_entity_poly.type
_entity_poly.pdbx_seq_one_letter_code
_entity_poly.pdbx_strand_id
1 'polypeptide(L)'
;VKWSDVEVWLFITHNKLEYNKMYDYGFGRIGCAICPFTQDYVDMLIKEHYPKIHSRWMDILSKGYDIYGVEKRLKWTREEWCEGGRWKNATSKEYELTTKSPTEERVKELAELKGISEDLARKYFKKECECGKKLNPGEVAMFLKIYGRYENVEDNRTYLCKKCLCKKLNITSKEYKEMMIDFIDQGCELF
;
A
#
# COMPACT_ATOMS: atom_id res chain seq x y z
N VAL A 1 18.40 -14.18 30.69
CA VAL A 1 19.16 -12.91 30.62
C VAL A 1 18.76 -12.25 29.31
N LYS A 2 18.26 -11.00 29.35
CA LYS A 2 17.95 -10.21 28.16
C LYS A 2 19.08 -9.20 27.99
N TRP A 3 19.93 -9.45 26.99
CA TRP A 3 20.98 -8.51 26.62
C TRP A 3 20.40 -7.44 25.68
N SER A 4 20.84 -6.21 25.84
CA SER A 4 20.63 -5.15 24.85
C SER A 4 21.61 -5.32 23.68
N ASP A 5 21.32 -4.73 22.54
CA ASP A 5 22.19 -4.77 21.37
C ASP A 5 23.60 -4.21 21.71
N VAL A 6 23.66 -3.19 22.53
CA VAL A 6 24.92 -2.59 22.98
C VAL A 6 25.75 -3.59 23.79
N GLU A 7 25.14 -4.33 24.72
CA GLU A 7 25.83 -5.34 25.54
C GLU A 7 26.35 -6.49 24.66
N VAL A 8 25.57 -6.90 23.66
CA VAL A 8 26.02 -7.92 22.68
C VAL A 8 27.25 -7.44 21.92
N TRP A 9 27.24 -6.21 21.42
CA TRP A 9 28.36 -5.65 20.68
C TRP A 9 29.59 -5.44 21.57
N LEU A 10 29.43 -4.99 22.80
CA LEU A 10 30.52 -4.88 23.77
C LEU A 10 31.13 -6.24 24.06
N PHE A 11 30.32 -7.27 24.22
CA PHE A 11 30.81 -8.64 24.43
C PHE A 11 31.60 -9.16 23.26
N ILE A 12 31.08 -8.99 22.00
CA ILE A 12 31.74 -9.41 20.76
C ILE A 12 33.10 -8.73 20.61
N THR A 13 33.14 -7.40 20.79
CA THR A 13 34.39 -6.62 20.62
C THR A 13 35.40 -6.88 21.71
N HIS A 14 34.96 -6.96 23.00
CA HIS A 14 35.83 -7.27 24.11
C HIS A 14 36.49 -8.64 23.97
N ASN A 15 35.73 -9.64 23.54
CA ASN A 15 36.24 -11.01 23.38
C ASN A 15 36.86 -11.27 21.99
N LYS A 16 36.94 -10.24 21.13
CA LYS A 16 37.48 -10.34 19.74
C LYS A 16 36.82 -11.48 18.92
N LEU A 17 35.52 -11.63 19.08
CA LEU A 17 34.76 -12.66 18.35
C LEU A 17 34.58 -12.24 16.88
N GLU A 18 34.63 -13.21 16.01
CA GLU A 18 34.29 -13.00 14.60
C GLU A 18 32.79 -12.70 14.43
N TYR A 19 32.48 -11.74 13.59
CA TYR A 19 31.12 -11.39 13.21
C TYR A 19 31.00 -11.11 11.72
N ASN A 20 29.78 -11.05 11.23
CA ASN A 20 29.54 -10.81 9.81
C ASN A 20 29.90 -9.37 9.43
N LYS A 21 30.82 -9.22 8.46
CA LYS A 21 31.32 -7.92 7.97
C LYS A 21 30.25 -6.99 7.41
N MET A 22 29.06 -7.50 7.07
CA MET A 22 27.95 -6.64 6.65
C MET A 22 27.56 -5.60 7.72
N TYR A 23 27.80 -5.88 9.00
CA TYR A 23 27.59 -4.90 10.05
C TYR A 23 28.53 -3.70 9.94
N ASP A 24 29.75 -3.90 9.44
CA ASP A 24 30.71 -2.79 9.20
C ASP A 24 30.25 -1.88 8.06
N TYR A 25 29.41 -2.38 7.15
CA TYR A 25 28.80 -1.61 6.07
C TYR A 25 27.52 -0.87 6.49
N GLY A 26 27.11 -0.97 7.75
CA GLY A 26 25.94 -0.28 8.29
C GLY A 26 24.64 -1.07 8.26
N PHE A 27 24.68 -2.38 7.96
CA PHE A 27 23.49 -3.21 8.04
C PHE A 27 23.08 -3.41 9.51
N GLY A 28 21.90 -2.93 9.91
CA GLY A 28 21.38 -3.11 11.27
C GLY A 28 20.87 -4.53 11.55
N ARG A 29 20.48 -5.26 10.52
CA ARG A 29 20.07 -6.67 10.56
C ARG A 29 20.56 -7.38 9.30
N ILE A 30 21.05 -8.58 9.50
CA ILE A 30 21.49 -9.45 8.41
C ILE A 30 20.49 -10.59 8.28
N GLY A 31 19.78 -10.62 7.18
CA GLY A 31 18.80 -11.64 6.83
C GLY A 31 18.79 -11.87 5.34
N CYS A 32 17.63 -11.74 4.70
CA CYS A 32 17.54 -11.81 3.25
C CYS A 32 18.24 -10.59 2.62
N ALA A 33 19.07 -10.82 1.59
CA ALA A 33 19.74 -9.74 0.86
C ALA A 33 18.74 -8.74 0.26
N ILE A 34 17.56 -9.21 -0.12
CA ILE A 34 16.46 -8.41 -0.63
C ILE A 34 15.19 -8.85 0.10
N CYS A 35 14.51 -7.90 0.70
CA CYS A 35 13.33 -8.17 1.50
C CYS A 35 12.33 -7.00 1.38
N PRO A 36 11.05 -7.27 1.11
CA PRO A 36 10.04 -6.20 1.02
C PRO A 36 9.80 -5.47 2.35
N PHE A 37 10.25 -6.03 3.46
CA PHE A 37 10.09 -5.45 4.80
C PHE A 37 11.30 -4.65 5.27
N THR A 38 12.34 -4.48 4.42
CA THR A 38 13.50 -3.65 4.74
C THR A 38 13.22 -2.17 4.49
N GLN A 39 13.94 -1.32 5.21
CA GLN A 39 13.92 0.12 4.97
C GLN A 39 14.73 0.47 3.71
N ASP A 40 14.44 1.61 3.11
CA ASP A 40 15.05 2.03 1.84
C ASP A 40 16.57 2.21 1.92
N TYR A 41 17.10 2.57 3.11
CA TYR A 41 18.54 2.66 3.30
C TYR A 41 19.27 1.32 3.11
N VAL A 42 18.60 0.20 3.41
CA VAL A 42 19.18 -1.14 3.19
C VAL A 42 19.33 -1.44 1.70
N ASP A 43 18.35 -1.02 0.88
CA ASP A 43 18.47 -1.16 -0.57
C ASP A 43 19.64 -0.33 -1.13
N MET A 44 19.84 0.88 -0.55
CA MET A 44 20.99 1.71 -0.90
C MET A 44 22.31 1.01 -0.55
N LEU A 45 22.42 0.41 0.63
CA LEU A 45 23.61 -0.36 1.03
C LEU A 45 23.84 -1.60 0.11
N ILE A 46 22.76 -2.28 -0.26
CA ILE A 46 22.86 -3.40 -1.23
C ILE A 46 23.33 -2.90 -2.60
N LYS A 47 22.82 -1.78 -3.06
CA LYS A 47 23.25 -1.16 -4.33
C LYS A 47 24.74 -0.80 -4.30
N GLU A 48 25.22 -0.24 -3.19
CA GLU A 48 26.60 0.21 -3.02
C GLU A 48 27.59 -0.97 -2.87
N HIS A 49 27.32 -1.87 -1.93
CA HIS A 49 28.27 -2.93 -1.57
C HIS A 49 28.08 -4.24 -2.37
N TYR A 50 26.88 -4.45 -2.93
CA TYR A 50 26.53 -5.67 -3.67
C TYR A 50 25.84 -5.37 -5.02
N PRO A 51 26.45 -4.56 -5.92
CA PRO A 51 25.80 -4.06 -7.14
C PRO A 51 25.30 -5.17 -8.07
N LYS A 52 25.98 -6.32 -8.11
CA LYS A 52 25.54 -7.48 -8.91
C LYS A 52 24.24 -8.08 -8.41
N ILE A 53 24.06 -8.14 -7.08
CA ILE A 53 22.81 -8.64 -6.47
C ILE A 53 21.69 -7.64 -6.75
N HIS A 54 21.97 -6.35 -6.55
CA HIS A 54 21.00 -5.28 -6.83
C HIS A 54 20.54 -5.28 -8.29
N SER A 55 21.49 -5.31 -9.25
CA SER A 55 21.17 -5.34 -10.68
C SER A 55 20.29 -6.54 -11.05
N ARG A 56 20.67 -7.73 -10.60
CA ARG A 56 19.86 -8.94 -10.84
C ARG A 56 18.45 -8.84 -10.26
N TRP A 57 18.30 -8.19 -9.12
CA TRP A 57 17.00 -7.97 -8.51
C TRP A 57 16.15 -6.97 -9.32
N MET A 58 16.75 -5.87 -9.77
CA MET A 58 16.08 -4.91 -10.65
C MET A 58 15.58 -5.57 -11.95
N ASP A 59 16.35 -6.48 -12.52
CA ASP A 59 15.93 -7.28 -13.69
C ASP A 59 14.70 -8.16 -13.39
N ILE A 60 14.69 -8.79 -12.21
CA ILE A 60 13.55 -9.61 -11.77
C ILE A 60 12.31 -8.74 -11.58
N LEU A 61 12.44 -7.61 -10.90
CA LEU A 61 11.34 -6.67 -10.68
C LEU A 61 10.81 -6.11 -11.99
N SER A 62 11.68 -5.77 -12.93
CA SER A 62 11.31 -5.28 -14.25
C SER A 62 10.53 -6.31 -15.05
N LYS A 63 10.95 -7.59 -15.02
CA LYS A 63 10.19 -8.69 -15.62
C LYS A 63 8.84 -8.91 -14.94
N GLY A 64 8.83 -8.86 -13.61
CA GLY A 64 7.60 -8.96 -12.83
C GLY A 64 6.61 -7.84 -13.14
N TYR A 65 7.11 -6.63 -13.36
CA TYR A 65 6.29 -5.48 -13.77
C TYR A 65 5.45 -5.78 -15.01
N ASP A 66 6.08 -6.37 -16.04
CA ASP A 66 5.40 -6.73 -17.28
C ASP A 66 4.43 -7.91 -17.09
N ILE A 67 4.91 -8.99 -16.44
CA ILE A 67 4.13 -10.22 -16.24
C ILE A 67 2.84 -9.95 -15.46
N TYR A 68 2.93 -9.14 -14.40
CA TYR A 68 1.79 -8.83 -13.54
C TYR A 68 0.99 -7.61 -14.00
N GLY A 69 1.38 -6.94 -15.08
CA GLY A 69 0.70 -5.78 -15.64
C GLY A 69 0.57 -4.64 -14.61
N VAL A 70 1.65 -4.34 -13.89
CA VAL A 70 1.68 -3.38 -12.77
C VAL A 70 1.19 -2.00 -13.21
N GLU A 71 1.62 -1.51 -14.38
CA GLU A 71 1.17 -0.22 -14.91
C GLU A 71 -0.35 -0.16 -15.06
N LYS A 72 -0.91 -1.19 -15.65
CA LYS A 72 -2.37 -1.25 -15.90
C LYS A 72 -3.17 -1.42 -14.61
N ARG A 73 -2.69 -2.26 -13.69
CA ARG A 73 -3.41 -2.64 -12.46
C ARG A 73 -3.20 -1.66 -11.32
N LEU A 74 -1.94 -1.25 -11.09
CA LEU A 74 -1.54 -0.46 -9.94
C LEU A 74 -1.20 1.00 -10.28
N LYS A 75 -1.07 1.32 -11.59
CA LYS A 75 -0.78 2.67 -12.09
C LYS A 75 0.58 3.24 -11.66
N TRP A 76 1.53 2.38 -11.34
CA TRP A 76 2.92 2.77 -11.10
C TRP A 76 3.71 2.70 -12.39
N THR A 77 4.62 3.65 -12.61
CA THR A 77 5.61 3.52 -13.68
C THR A 77 6.65 2.45 -13.32
N ARG A 78 7.39 1.97 -14.31
CA ARG A 78 8.46 0.99 -14.08
C ARG A 78 9.53 1.51 -13.12
N GLU A 79 9.89 2.78 -13.25
CA GLU A 79 10.86 3.44 -12.37
C GLU A 79 10.35 3.53 -10.92
N GLU A 80 9.13 4.02 -10.71
CA GLU A 80 8.49 4.07 -9.39
C GLU A 80 8.39 2.65 -8.78
N TRP A 81 8.07 1.66 -9.59
CA TRP A 81 7.96 0.27 -9.13
C TRP A 81 9.31 -0.29 -8.70
N CYS A 82 10.32 -0.26 -9.60
CA CYS A 82 11.62 -0.88 -9.37
C CYS A 82 12.47 -0.03 -8.42
N GLU A 83 12.81 1.20 -8.81
CA GLU A 83 13.74 2.06 -8.09
C GLU A 83 13.07 2.84 -6.96
N GLY A 84 11.82 3.24 -7.15
CA GLY A 84 11.01 3.89 -6.11
C GLY A 84 10.51 2.95 -5.02
N GLY A 85 10.81 1.64 -5.09
CA GLY A 85 10.50 0.66 -4.04
C GLY A 85 9.01 0.33 -3.88
N ARG A 86 8.15 0.70 -4.84
CA ARG A 86 6.69 0.47 -4.76
C ARG A 86 6.32 -1.01 -4.75
N TRP A 87 7.19 -1.88 -5.24
CA TRP A 87 7.07 -3.32 -5.16
C TRP A 87 6.99 -3.85 -3.72
N LYS A 88 7.52 -3.13 -2.73
CA LYS A 88 7.50 -3.53 -1.33
C LYS A 88 6.09 -3.54 -0.73
N ASN A 89 5.24 -2.62 -1.16
CA ASN A 89 3.90 -2.45 -0.59
C ASN A 89 2.77 -2.90 -1.52
N ALA A 90 3.03 -3.12 -2.80
CA ALA A 90 2.11 -3.59 -3.82
C ALA A 90 0.70 -2.94 -3.82
N THR A 91 0.58 -1.74 -3.26
CA THR A 91 -0.66 -0.95 -3.25
C THR A 91 -0.80 -0.14 -4.53
N SER A 92 -2.02 0.13 -4.96
CA SER A 92 -2.25 0.99 -6.13
C SER A 92 -1.90 2.45 -5.81
N LYS A 93 -1.49 3.20 -6.84
CA LYS A 93 -1.23 4.64 -6.74
C LYS A 93 -2.46 5.40 -6.25
N GLU A 94 -3.65 5.02 -6.72
CA GLU A 94 -4.92 5.57 -6.24
C GLU A 94 -5.11 5.37 -4.73
N TYR A 95 -4.85 4.17 -4.23
CA TYR A 95 -4.96 3.88 -2.80
C TYR A 95 -4.00 4.76 -1.98
N GLU A 96 -2.75 4.87 -2.39
CA GLU A 96 -1.76 5.69 -1.68
C GLU A 96 -2.14 7.18 -1.67
N LEU A 97 -2.62 7.71 -2.78
CA LEU A 97 -3.08 9.09 -2.85
C LEU A 97 -4.26 9.35 -1.90
N THR A 98 -5.24 8.45 -1.87
CA THR A 98 -6.49 8.65 -1.13
C THR A 98 -6.44 8.27 0.35
N THR A 99 -5.37 7.60 0.82
CA THR A 99 -5.19 7.26 2.25
C THR A 99 -4.65 8.41 3.10
N LYS A 100 -4.00 9.39 2.46
CA LYS A 100 -3.44 10.57 3.13
C LYS A 100 -4.43 11.75 3.03
N SER A 101 -4.23 12.78 3.86
CA SER A 101 -5.06 14.00 3.81
C SER A 101 -5.04 14.64 2.42
N PRO A 102 -6.15 15.18 1.92
CA PRO A 102 -6.21 15.84 0.63
C PRO A 102 -5.35 17.11 0.63
N THR A 103 -4.42 17.18 -0.29
CA THR A 103 -3.72 18.41 -0.68
C THR A 103 -4.08 18.72 -2.11
N GLU A 104 -3.96 20.00 -2.54
CA GLU A 104 -4.26 20.39 -3.92
C GLU A 104 -3.44 19.57 -4.93
N GLU A 105 -2.17 19.30 -4.62
CA GLU A 105 -1.30 18.47 -5.47
C GLU A 105 -1.84 17.04 -5.62
N ARG A 106 -2.25 16.40 -4.53
CA ARG A 106 -2.82 15.05 -4.57
C ARG A 106 -4.16 14.98 -5.28
N VAL A 107 -4.97 16.02 -5.14
CA VAL A 107 -6.25 16.13 -5.86
C VAL A 107 -5.97 16.19 -7.37
N LYS A 108 -5.01 17.02 -7.81
CA LYS A 108 -4.61 17.10 -9.20
C LYS A 108 -4.06 15.78 -9.71
N GLU A 109 -3.12 15.17 -8.98
CA GLU A 109 -2.53 13.89 -9.34
C GLU A 109 -3.60 12.78 -9.45
N LEU A 110 -4.58 12.75 -8.54
CA LEU A 110 -5.69 11.80 -8.61
C LEU A 110 -6.60 12.09 -9.80
N ALA A 111 -6.88 13.36 -10.10
CA ALA A 111 -7.68 13.76 -11.24
C ALA A 111 -7.03 13.32 -12.56
N GLU A 112 -5.73 13.58 -12.74
CA GLU A 112 -4.94 13.14 -13.89
C GLU A 112 -4.91 11.60 -14.00
N LEU A 113 -4.61 10.91 -12.89
CA LEU A 113 -4.54 9.46 -12.83
C LEU A 113 -5.83 8.77 -13.29
N LYS A 114 -6.98 9.38 -12.99
CA LYS A 114 -8.31 8.82 -13.29
C LYS A 114 -8.94 9.43 -14.54
N GLY A 115 -8.36 10.50 -15.10
CA GLY A 115 -8.97 11.25 -16.21
C GLY A 115 -10.28 11.93 -15.83
N ILE A 116 -10.40 12.45 -14.62
CA ILE A 116 -11.60 13.09 -14.07
C ILE A 116 -11.31 14.54 -13.66
N SER A 117 -12.37 15.34 -13.42
CA SER A 117 -12.20 16.69 -12.90
C SER A 117 -11.68 16.69 -11.45
N GLU A 118 -11.01 17.78 -11.04
CA GLU A 118 -10.53 17.94 -9.66
C GLU A 118 -11.69 17.92 -8.64
N ASP A 119 -12.86 18.46 -8.99
CA ASP A 119 -14.03 18.45 -8.11
C ASP A 119 -14.52 17.01 -7.87
N LEU A 120 -14.50 16.17 -8.89
CA LEU A 120 -14.81 14.76 -8.72
C LEU A 120 -13.70 14.04 -7.94
N ALA A 121 -12.43 14.35 -8.19
CA ALA A 121 -11.32 13.79 -7.43
C ALA A 121 -11.42 14.12 -5.92
N ARG A 122 -11.84 15.34 -5.55
CA ARG A 122 -12.08 15.73 -4.15
C ARG A 122 -13.11 14.81 -3.45
N LYS A 123 -14.11 14.29 -4.16
CA LYS A 123 -15.08 13.35 -3.59
C LYS A 123 -14.46 12.05 -3.13
N TYR A 124 -13.42 11.56 -3.78
CA TYR A 124 -12.71 10.35 -3.38
C TYR A 124 -11.97 10.46 -2.04
N PHE A 125 -11.66 11.69 -1.61
CA PHE A 125 -11.05 11.94 -0.29
C PHE A 125 -12.08 12.02 0.84
N LYS A 126 -13.33 12.34 0.54
CA LYS A 126 -14.41 12.44 1.54
C LYS A 126 -14.97 11.07 1.90
N LYS A 127 -14.23 10.31 2.72
CA LYS A 127 -14.65 8.98 3.20
C LYS A 127 -15.50 9.11 4.47
N GLU A 128 -16.60 9.87 4.38
CA GLU A 128 -17.54 10.08 5.49
C GLU A 128 -18.94 9.62 5.09
N CYS A 129 -19.65 9.02 6.04
CA CYS A 129 -21.05 8.64 5.88
C CYS A 129 -21.96 9.86 5.98
N GLU A 130 -23.14 9.80 5.39
CA GLU A 130 -24.20 10.81 5.57
C GLU A 130 -24.48 11.12 7.07
N CYS A 131 -24.27 10.17 7.97
CA CYS A 131 -24.43 10.35 9.41
C CYS A 131 -23.22 10.98 10.11
N GLY A 132 -22.20 11.45 9.37
CA GLY A 132 -20.98 12.07 9.90
C GLY A 132 -19.92 11.07 10.41
N LYS A 133 -20.17 9.76 10.33
CA LYS A 133 -19.18 8.76 10.75
C LYS A 133 -18.06 8.65 9.70
N LYS A 134 -16.80 8.71 10.13
CA LYS A 134 -15.65 8.32 9.29
C LYS A 134 -15.72 6.83 8.99
N LEU A 135 -15.50 6.49 7.73
CA LEU A 135 -15.57 5.11 7.24
C LEU A 135 -14.22 4.41 7.34
N ASN A 136 -14.26 3.12 7.65
CA ASN A 136 -13.11 2.26 7.51
C ASN A 136 -12.99 1.75 6.04
N PRO A 137 -11.83 1.21 5.64
CA PRO A 137 -11.62 0.72 4.27
C PRO A 137 -12.66 -0.32 3.81
N GLY A 138 -13.07 -1.25 4.68
CA GLY A 138 -14.07 -2.26 4.37
C GLY A 138 -15.47 -1.67 4.12
N GLU A 139 -15.87 -0.61 4.85
CA GLU A 139 -17.13 0.09 4.60
C GLU A 139 -17.12 0.83 3.25
N VAL A 140 -15.97 1.41 2.88
CA VAL A 140 -15.78 2.04 1.56
C VAL A 140 -15.83 0.99 0.46
N ALA A 141 -15.14 -0.14 0.63
CA ALA A 141 -15.13 -1.24 -0.32
C ALA A 141 -16.53 -1.81 -0.55
N MET A 142 -17.28 -2.06 0.51
CA MET A 142 -18.70 -2.52 0.43
C MET A 142 -19.57 -1.53 -0.33
N PHE A 143 -19.44 -0.23 -0.05
CA PHE A 143 -20.19 0.80 -0.77
C PHE A 143 -19.89 0.78 -2.27
N LEU A 144 -18.60 0.77 -2.62
CA LEU A 144 -18.14 0.76 -4.02
C LEU A 144 -18.53 -0.53 -4.76
N LYS A 145 -18.58 -1.67 -4.06
CA LYS A 145 -19.01 -2.94 -4.66
C LYS A 145 -20.49 -2.95 -4.98
N ILE A 146 -21.32 -2.34 -4.14
CA ILE A 146 -22.78 -2.35 -4.28
C ILE A 146 -23.24 -1.27 -5.26
N TYR A 147 -22.67 -0.07 -5.16
CA TYR A 147 -23.12 1.10 -5.92
C TYR A 147 -22.25 1.48 -7.10
N GLY A 148 -21.09 0.82 -7.27
CA GLY A 148 -20.09 1.21 -8.25
C GLY A 148 -19.24 2.41 -7.81
N ARG A 149 -18.25 2.74 -8.63
CA ARG A 149 -17.42 3.95 -8.45
C ARG A 149 -18.21 5.18 -8.89
N TYR A 150 -17.78 6.38 -8.43
CA TYR A 150 -18.31 7.63 -8.93
C TYR A 150 -18.00 7.78 -10.43
N GLU A 151 -19.02 8.08 -11.22
CA GLU A 151 -18.89 8.15 -12.69
C GLU A 151 -18.70 9.58 -13.19
N ASN A 152 -19.30 10.56 -12.49
CA ASN A 152 -19.23 11.98 -12.87
C ASN A 152 -19.38 12.92 -11.67
N VAL A 153 -19.26 14.23 -11.89
CA VAL A 153 -19.35 15.27 -10.86
C VAL A 153 -20.77 15.39 -10.29
N GLU A 154 -21.77 15.08 -11.09
CA GLU A 154 -23.19 15.16 -10.71
C GLU A 154 -23.62 13.98 -9.82
N ASP A 155 -22.78 12.97 -9.70
CA ASP A 155 -22.99 11.83 -8.82
C ASP A 155 -22.96 12.30 -7.35
N ASN A 156 -24.17 12.57 -6.81
CA ASN A 156 -24.38 13.07 -5.46
C ASN A 156 -24.44 11.97 -4.40
N ARG A 157 -24.12 10.73 -4.77
CA ARG A 157 -24.05 9.63 -3.80
C ARG A 157 -23.00 9.95 -2.74
N THR A 158 -23.36 9.75 -1.48
CA THR A 158 -22.41 9.79 -0.36
C THR A 158 -22.15 8.38 0.13
N TYR A 159 -20.94 8.17 0.64
CA TYR A 159 -20.60 6.89 1.26
C TYR A 159 -21.54 6.58 2.43
N LEU A 160 -21.81 5.30 2.67
CA LEU A 160 -22.61 4.83 3.79
C LEU A 160 -21.78 3.92 4.71
N CYS A 161 -21.82 4.19 6.01
CA CYS A 161 -21.26 3.27 6.99
C CYS A 161 -22.10 1.99 7.07
N LYS A 162 -21.56 0.92 7.65
CA LYS A 162 -22.27 -0.35 7.82
C LYS A 162 -23.71 -0.19 8.31
N LYS A 163 -23.92 0.61 9.36
CA LYS A 163 -25.26 0.83 9.95
C LYS A 163 -26.24 1.49 8.96
N CYS A 164 -25.79 2.53 8.27
CA CYS A 164 -26.63 3.24 7.29
C CYS A 164 -26.88 2.40 6.06
N LEU A 165 -25.89 1.65 5.61
CA LEU A 165 -25.99 0.73 4.48
C LEU A 165 -26.97 -0.42 4.76
N CYS A 166 -26.85 -1.06 5.92
CA CYS A 166 -27.80 -2.08 6.35
C CYS A 166 -29.23 -1.56 6.38
N LYS A 167 -29.43 -0.35 6.92
CA LYS A 167 -30.75 0.29 6.94
C LYS A 167 -31.29 0.56 5.54
N LYS A 168 -30.45 1.07 4.64
CA LYS A 168 -30.82 1.40 3.25
C LYS A 168 -31.16 0.15 2.42
N LEU A 169 -30.44 -0.93 2.62
CA LEU A 169 -30.67 -2.20 1.94
C LEU A 169 -31.70 -3.11 2.64
N ASN A 170 -32.19 -2.71 3.81
CA ASN A 170 -33.08 -3.51 4.66
C ASN A 170 -32.51 -4.90 4.99
N ILE A 171 -31.21 -4.95 5.33
CA ILE A 171 -30.49 -6.17 5.68
C ILE A 171 -29.98 -6.11 7.13
N THR A 172 -29.77 -7.27 7.71
CA THR A 172 -29.19 -7.41 9.05
C THR A 172 -27.67 -7.25 9.03
N SER A 173 -27.11 -7.02 10.20
CA SER A 173 -25.63 -6.98 10.36
C SER A 173 -24.94 -8.32 10.06
N LYS A 174 -25.70 -9.44 10.11
CA LYS A 174 -25.24 -10.77 9.77
C LYS A 174 -25.16 -10.93 8.26
N GLU A 175 -26.22 -10.60 7.55
CA GLU A 175 -26.28 -10.63 6.09
C GLU A 175 -25.22 -9.71 5.45
N TYR A 176 -24.97 -8.53 6.05
CA TYR A 176 -23.87 -7.66 5.61
C TYR A 176 -22.50 -8.37 5.69
N LYS A 177 -22.24 -9.15 6.76
CA LYS A 177 -20.99 -9.90 6.90
C LYS A 177 -20.91 -11.03 5.89
N GLU A 178 -22.01 -11.73 5.66
CA GLU A 178 -22.10 -12.81 4.66
C GLU A 178 -21.81 -12.27 3.26
N MET A 179 -22.45 -11.17 2.87
CA MET A 179 -22.15 -10.47 1.60
C MET A 179 -20.68 -10.07 1.47
N MET A 180 -20.05 -9.59 2.55
CA MET A 180 -18.64 -9.22 2.52
C MET A 180 -17.74 -10.44 2.31
N ILE A 181 -18.05 -11.57 2.96
CA ILE A 181 -17.34 -12.83 2.78
C ILE A 181 -17.51 -13.33 1.34
N ASP A 182 -18.72 -13.32 0.81
CA ASP A 182 -19.01 -13.71 -0.57
C ASP A 182 -18.21 -12.88 -1.59
N PHE A 183 -18.04 -11.57 -1.35
CA PHE A 183 -17.23 -10.72 -2.23
C PHE A 183 -15.74 -11.05 -2.14
N ILE A 184 -15.24 -11.38 -0.96
CA ILE A 184 -13.85 -11.82 -0.76
C ILE A 184 -13.62 -13.15 -1.50
N ASP A 185 -14.52 -14.12 -1.32
CA ASP A 185 -14.42 -15.44 -1.94
C ASP A 185 -14.52 -15.40 -3.47
N GLN A 186 -15.22 -14.39 -4.02
CA GLN A 186 -15.23 -14.07 -5.46
C GLN A 186 -13.95 -13.40 -5.96
N GLY A 187 -12.93 -13.23 -5.11
CA GLY A 187 -11.67 -12.59 -5.47
C GLY A 187 -11.78 -11.07 -5.66
N CYS A 188 -12.64 -10.41 -4.89
CA CYS A 188 -12.78 -8.96 -4.97
C CYS A 188 -11.53 -8.24 -4.46
N GLU A 189 -10.85 -7.50 -5.33
CA GLU A 189 -9.62 -6.75 -5.01
C GLU A 189 -9.85 -5.49 -4.12
N LEU A 190 -11.08 -5.21 -3.71
CA LEU A 190 -11.42 -4.08 -2.84
C LEU A 190 -11.32 -4.41 -1.34
N PHE A 191 -11.16 -5.68 -0.99
CA PHE A 191 -11.05 -6.16 0.39
C PHE A 191 -9.66 -6.67 0.71
#